data_a0d6969378c61e022f9a648a04457157
#
_entry.id   a0d6969378c61e022f9a648a04457157
#
_cell.length_a   1.000
_cell.length_b   1.000
_cell.length_c   1.000
_cell.angle_alpha   90.00
_cell.angle_beta   90.00
_cell.angle_gamma   90.00
#
_symmetry.space_group_name_H-M   'P 1'
#
loop_
_entity.id
_entity.type
_entity.pdbx_description
1 polymer ?
#
loop_
_entity_poly.entity_id
_entity_poly.type
_entity_poly.pdbx_seq_one_letter_code
_entity_poly.pdbx_strand_id
1 'polypeptide(L)'
;RLESVNVPSTAENRLLFRETLLSSSSMSELNNIALKILEKGKGILAADESNGTMTKRLESVNVPSTAENRLLFRETLLSSSSMSECIGGVILYDETIKQQTLKEDKIPELILKMGSLPGIKVDTGAKVLAGSPKEKITEGLDGLRERLKEYYKLGAKFTKWRGVYSISKSFPSKLSVQSNAHALARYSALVQESNMVPIVEPEVL
;
A
#
# COMPACT_ATOMS: atom_id res chain seq x y z
N ARG A 1 -16.54 2.86 -17.51
CA ARG A 1 -17.20 2.87 -16.16
C ARG A 1 -18.20 4.00 -15.97
N LEU A 2 -18.08 5.15 -16.66
CA LEU A 2 -19.13 6.17 -16.69
C LEU A 2 -20.39 5.64 -17.39
N GLU A 3 -20.22 4.81 -18.39
CA GLU A 3 -21.32 4.18 -19.15
C GLU A 3 -22.14 3.19 -18.30
N SER A 4 -21.54 2.56 -17.29
CA SER A 4 -22.26 1.65 -16.37
C SER A 4 -23.23 2.36 -15.42
N VAL A 5 -23.17 3.69 -15.35
CA VAL A 5 -24.10 4.57 -14.62
C VAL A 5 -24.84 5.54 -15.54
N ASN A 6 -24.99 5.17 -16.83
CA ASN A 6 -25.65 5.97 -17.88
C ASN A 6 -25.03 7.37 -18.11
N VAL A 7 -23.74 7.55 -17.82
CA VAL A 7 -23.00 8.78 -18.14
C VAL A 7 -22.11 8.51 -19.34
N PRO A 8 -22.28 9.22 -20.47
CA PRO A 8 -21.43 9.03 -21.64
C PRO A 8 -19.96 9.20 -21.31
N SER A 9 -19.10 8.28 -21.75
CA SER A 9 -17.64 8.33 -21.52
C SER A 9 -16.97 9.31 -22.50
N THR A 10 -17.41 10.58 -22.48
CA THR A 10 -16.76 11.67 -23.23
C THR A 10 -15.50 12.14 -22.53
N ALA A 11 -14.63 12.83 -23.25
CA ALA A 11 -13.43 13.44 -22.68
C ALA A 11 -13.79 14.44 -21.55
N GLU A 12 -14.86 15.21 -21.74
CA GLU A 12 -15.37 16.19 -20.78
C GLU A 12 -15.89 15.52 -19.52
N ASN A 13 -16.71 14.48 -19.62
CA ASN A 13 -17.23 13.75 -18.46
C ASN A 13 -16.12 13.01 -17.69
N ARG A 14 -15.09 12.52 -18.38
CA ARG A 14 -13.90 11.96 -17.73
C ARG A 14 -13.09 13.02 -17.02
N LEU A 15 -12.97 14.21 -17.61
CA LEU A 15 -12.27 15.34 -17.02
C LEU A 15 -13.03 15.85 -15.79
N LEU A 16 -14.32 16.11 -15.92
CA LEU A 16 -15.19 16.56 -14.83
C LEU A 16 -15.17 15.58 -13.65
N PHE A 17 -15.21 14.27 -13.92
CA PHE A 17 -15.09 13.24 -12.87
C PHE A 17 -13.74 13.31 -12.14
N ARG A 18 -12.64 13.57 -12.87
CA ARG A 18 -11.31 13.76 -12.29
C ARG A 18 -11.20 15.06 -11.48
N GLU A 19 -11.72 16.15 -12.00
CA GLU A 19 -11.73 17.45 -11.33
C GLU A 19 -12.60 17.47 -10.07
N THR A 20 -13.72 16.74 -10.09
CA THR A 20 -14.61 16.59 -8.92
C THR A 20 -13.96 15.76 -7.81
N LEU A 21 -13.05 14.82 -8.15
CA LEU A 21 -12.38 13.97 -7.18
C LEU A 21 -11.19 14.63 -6.49
N LEU A 22 -10.47 15.53 -7.19
CA LEU A 22 -9.25 16.14 -6.65
C LEU A 22 -9.07 17.56 -7.20
N SER A 23 -8.65 18.49 -6.35
CA SER A 23 -8.20 19.79 -6.83
C SER A 23 -6.96 19.63 -7.72
N SER A 24 -6.74 20.54 -8.66
CA SER A 24 -5.58 20.49 -9.58
C SER A 24 -4.24 20.50 -8.82
N SER A 25 -4.15 21.16 -7.68
CA SER A 25 -2.97 21.17 -6.81
C SER A 25 -2.73 19.81 -6.15
N SER A 26 -3.76 19.13 -5.64
CA SER A 26 -3.65 17.78 -5.08
C SER A 26 -3.19 16.76 -6.13
N MET A 27 -3.72 16.84 -7.36
CA MET A 27 -3.30 15.96 -8.46
C MET A 27 -1.81 16.16 -8.81
N SER A 28 -1.34 17.40 -8.81
CA SER A 28 0.09 17.70 -9.06
C SER A 28 0.98 17.12 -7.96
N GLU A 29 0.58 17.22 -6.68
CA GLU A 29 1.32 16.64 -5.56
C GLU A 29 1.39 15.12 -5.64
N LEU A 30 0.26 14.44 -5.89
CA LEU A 30 0.23 12.99 -6.04
C LEU A 30 1.09 12.51 -7.22
N ASN A 31 1.07 13.23 -8.34
CA ASN A 31 1.93 12.93 -9.48
C ASN A 31 3.42 13.05 -9.13
N ASN A 32 3.81 14.10 -8.41
CA ASN A 32 5.20 14.29 -7.96
C ASN A 32 5.65 13.17 -7.03
N ILE A 33 4.80 12.72 -6.10
CA ILE A 33 5.08 11.57 -5.23
C ILE A 33 5.30 10.32 -6.07
N ALA A 34 4.40 10.02 -7.02
CA ALA A 34 4.52 8.86 -7.89
C ALA A 34 5.81 8.89 -8.73
N LEU A 35 6.15 10.04 -9.32
CA LEU A 35 7.39 10.20 -10.09
C LEU A 35 8.64 10.00 -9.21
N LYS A 36 8.62 10.49 -7.97
CA LYS A 36 9.74 10.30 -7.04
C LYS A 36 9.93 8.85 -6.64
N ILE A 37 8.84 8.10 -6.41
CA ILE A 37 8.90 6.65 -6.11
C ILE A 37 9.51 5.88 -7.30
N LEU A 38 9.17 6.30 -8.53
CA LEU A 38 9.57 5.65 -9.78
C LEU A 38 10.77 6.32 -10.46
N GLU A 39 11.56 7.07 -9.73
CA GLU A 39 12.76 7.72 -10.26
C GLU A 39 13.69 6.68 -10.91
N LYS A 40 14.32 7.04 -12.03
CA LYS A 40 15.17 6.13 -12.79
C LYS A 40 16.26 5.51 -11.90
N GLY A 41 16.35 4.19 -11.93
CA GLY A 41 17.32 3.42 -11.13
C GLY A 41 16.85 3.09 -9.71
N LYS A 42 15.65 3.54 -9.32
CA LYS A 42 15.08 3.25 -8.00
C LYS A 42 13.91 2.27 -8.08
N GLY A 43 13.80 1.45 -7.05
CA GLY A 43 12.69 0.51 -6.84
C GLY A 43 11.92 0.81 -5.55
N ILE A 44 10.93 -0.03 -5.27
CA ILE A 44 10.14 0.03 -4.03
C ILE A 44 10.54 -1.15 -3.16
N LEU A 45 10.95 -0.87 -1.92
CA LEU A 45 11.23 -1.89 -0.92
C LEU A 45 9.94 -2.29 -0.20
N ALA A 46 9.55 -3.55 -0.29
CA ALA A 46 8.48 -4.12 0.53
C ALA A 46 9.04 -4.57 1.88
N ALA A 47 8.78 -3.78 2.93
CA ALA A 47 9.09 -4.08 4.33
C ALA A 47 7.80 -4.15 5.16
N ASP A 48 6.74 -4.66 4.54
CA ASP A 48 5.36 -4.68 5.01
C ASP A 48 4.91 -6.03 5.58
N GLU A 49 5.86 -6.88 5.95
CA GLU A 49 5.55 -8.16 6.57
C GLU A 49 4.72 -7.98 7.83
N SER A 50 3.60 -8.71 7.90
CA SER A 50 2.82 -8.80 9.13
C SER A 50 3.63 -9.43 10.26
N ASN A 51 3.22 -9.20 11.52
CA ASN A 51 3.89 -9.80 12.67
C ASN A 51 4.01 -11.33 12.54
N GLY A 52 2.97 -12.02 12.03
CA GLY A 52 3.01 -13.45 11.80
C GLY A 52 4.03 -13.88 10.73
N THR A 53 4.24 -13.07 9.69
CA THR A 53 5.27 -13.32 8.67
C THR A 53 6.67 -13.08 9.24
N MET A 54 6.84 -11.99 10.00
CA MET A 54 8.11 -11.68 10.68
C MET A 54 8.47 -12.75 11.72
N THR A 55 7.48 -13.24 12.47
CA THR A 55 7.67 -14.35 13.42
C THR A 55 8.30 -15.56 12.71
N LYS A 56 7.71 -16.00 11.61
CA LYS A 56 8.26 -17.13 10.83
C LYS A 56 9.68 -16.89 10.35
N ARG A 57 10.02 -15.67 9.94
CA ARG A 57 11.37 -15.32 9.49
C ARG A 57 12.38 -15.34 10.63
N LEU A 58 12.07 -14.70 11.75
CA LEU A 58 12.97 -14.63 12.91
C LEU A 58 13.18 -16.02 13.55
N GLU A 59 12.09 -16.79 13.71
CA GLU A 59 12.16 -18.15 14.26
C GLU A 59 12.97 -19.10 13.37
N SER A 60 12.93 -18.92 12.04
CA SER A 60 13.72 -19.74 11.10
C SER A 60 15.25 -19.59 11.30
N VAL A 61 15.68 -18.52 11.95
CA VAL A 61 17.09 -18.25 12.33
C VAL A 61 17.28 -18.26 13.85
N ASN A 62 16.37 -18.89 14.60
CA ASN A 62 16.38 -19.03 16.05
C ASN A 62 16.41 -17.70 16.82
N VAL A 63 15.78 -16.66 16.28
CA VAL A 63 15.60 -15.36 16.94
C VAL A 63 14.15 -15.24 17.41
N PRO A 64 13.89 -14.97 18.71
CA PRO A 64 12.54 -14.76 19.22
C PRO A 64 11.86 -13.55 18.54
N SER A 65 10.57 -13.67 18.19
CA SER A 65 9.80 -12.60 17.55
C SER A 65 9.24 -11.61 18.60
N THR A 66 10.12 -10.92 19.30
CA THR A 66 9.73 -9.81 20.19
C THR A 66 9.54 -8.51 19.36
N ALA A 67 8.89 -7.51 19.94
CA ALA A 67 8.73 -6.21 19.29
C ALA A 67 10.11 -5.56 19.00
N GLU A 68 11.07 -5.71 19.93
CA GLU A 68 12.42 -5.19 19.81
C GLU A 68 13.18 -5.88 18.66
N ASN A 69 13.09 -7.20 18.55
CA ASN A 69 13.78 -7.95 17.48
C ASN A 69 13.17 -7.64 16.10
N ARG A 70 11.86 -7.46 16.02
CA ARG A 70 11.21 -7.01 14.78
C ARG A 70 11.61 -5.59 14.41
N LEU A 71 11.72 -4.69 15.39
CA LEU A 71 12.22 -3.33 15.19
C LEU A 71 13.68 -3.35 14.72
N LEU A 72 14.54 -4.06 15.41
CA LEU A 72 15.97 -4.15 15.09
C LEU A 72 16.20 -4.66 13.66
N PHE A 73 15.48 -5.69 13.25
CA PHE A 73 15.53 -6.20 11.87
C PHE A 73 15.18 -5.09 10.86
N ARG A 74 14.09 -4.36 11.09
CA ARG A 74 13.62 -3.31 10.18
C ARG A 74 14.54 -2.10 10.20
N GLU A 75 14.97 -1.67 11.38
CA GLU A 75 15.92 -0.55 11.52
C GLU A 75 17.25 -0.83 10.80
N THR A 76 17.79 -2.04 10.95
CA THR A 76 19.02 -2.45 10.26
C THR A 76 18.87 -2.36 8.74
N LEU A 77 17.74 -2.79 8.20
CA LEU A 77 17.43 -2.70 6.78
C LEU A 77 17.26 -1.25 6.32
N LEU A 78 16.47 -0.46 7.07
CA LEU A 78 16.07 0.90 6.71
C LEU A 78 17.17 1.95 6.92
N SER A 79 18.19 1.65 7.73
CA SER A 79 19.34 2.53 7.97
C SER A 79 20.52 2.27 7.04
N SER A 80 20.38 1.35 6.08
CA SER A 80 21.45 1.05 5.10
C SER A 80 21.79 2.28 4.25
N SER A 81 23.08 2.62 4.17
CA SER A 81 23.56 3.75 3.35
C SER A 81 23.22 3.62 1.87
N SER A 82 23.09 2.38 1.36
CA SER A 82 22.72 2.12 -0.05
C SER A 82 21.24 2.37 -0.36
N MET A 83 20.40 2.61 0.64
CA MET A 83 18.98 2.88 0.38
C MET A 83 18.76 4.08 -0.54
N SER A 84 19.48 5.18 -0.30
CA SER A 84 19.35 6.41 -1.10
C SER A 84 19.65 6.22 -2.59
N GLU A 85 20.46 5.21 -2.93
CA GLU A 85 20.89 4.97 -4.30
C GLU A 85 19.86 4.18 -5.12
N CYS A 86 19.16 3.22 -4.49
CA CYS A 86 18.33 2.26 -5.19
C CYS A 86 16.85 2.19 -4.75
N ILE A 87 16.46 2.86 -3.64
CA ILE A 87 15.10 2.80 -3.11
C ILE A 87 14.42 4.16 -3.19
N GLY A 88 13.33 4.25 -3.95
CA GLY A 88 12.47 5.43 -4.05
C GLY A 88 11.35 5.46 -3.00
N GLY A 89 10.87 4.28 -2.59
CA GLY A 89 9.81 4.16 -1.60
C GLY A 89 9.92 2.89 -0.76
N VAL A 90 9.43 2.93 0.47
CA VAL A 90 9.41 1.79 1.39
C VAL A 90 7.98 1.55 1.86
N ILE A 91 7.44 0.35 1.64
CA ILE A 91 6.13 -0.05 2.15
C ILE A 91 6.33 -0.59 3.57
N LEU A 92 5.69 0.02 4.55
CA LEU A 92 5.73 -0.38 5.96
C LEU A 92 4.51 -1.21 6.36
N TYR A 93 4.63 -1.89 7.50
CA TYR A 93 3.51 -2.49 8.22
C TYR A 93 3.02 -1.55 9.33
N ASP A 94 1.77 -1.73 9.79
CA ASP A 94 1.13 -0.87 10.81
C ASP A 94 1.95 -0.72 12.09
N GLU A 95 2.53 -1.81 12.61
CA GLU A 95 3.42 -1.76 13.77
C GLU A 95 4.62 -0.86 13.50
N THR A 96 5.26 -1.02 12.34
CA THR A 96 6.53 -0.36 12.02
C THR A 96 6.40 1.15 11.83
N ILE A 97 5.34 1.60 11.17
CA ILE A 97 5.15 3.04 10.93
C ILE A 97 4.95 3.84 12.22
N LYS A 98 4.54 3.17 13.30
CA LYS A 98 4.30 3.74 14.63
C LYS A 98 5.52 3.65 15.55
N GLN A 99 6.56 2.90 15.14
CA GLN A 99 7.76 2.67 15.95
C GLN A 99 8.77 3.81 15.82
N GLN A 100 9.64 3.88 16.83
CA GLN A 100 10.84 4.72 16.83
C GLN A 100 12.09 3.81 16.82
N THR A 101 13.15 4.29 16.20
CA THR A 101 14.46 3.65 16.22
C THR A 101 15.06 3.65 17.64
N LEU A 102 16.14 2.91 17.84
CA LEU A 102 16.92 2.97 19.09
C LEU A 102 17.51 4.36 19.39
N LYS A 103 17.55 5.24 18.38
CA LYS A 103 17.98 6.66 18.49
C LYS A 103 16.80 7.63 18.62
N GLU A 104 15.61 7.13 18.89
CA GLU A 104 14.37 7.90 19.03
C GLU A 104 13.87 8.62 17.76
N ASP A 105 14.46 8.38 16.59
CA ASP A 105 13.91 8.84 15.31
C ASP A 105 12.66 8.01 14.98
N LYS A 106 11.59 8.67 14.53
CA LYS A 106 10.44 7.93 13.97
C LYS A 106 10.83 7.22 12.68
N ILE A 107 10.36 6.00 12.47
CA ILE A 107 10.69 5.22 11.26
C ILE A 107 10.37 5.97 9.95
N PRO A 108 9.25 6.68 9.78
CA PRO A 108 9.02 7.49 8.57
C PRO A 108 10.03 8.61 8.40
N GLU A 109 10.49 9.24 9.48
CA GLU A 109 11.50 10.29 9.43
C GLU A 109 12.88 9.75 9.03
N LEU A 110 13.24 8.55 9.54
CA LEU A 110 14.46 7.84 9.12
C LEU A 110 14.42 7.59 7.60
N ILE A 111 13.31 7.06 7.06
CA ILE A 111 13.18 6.78 5.63
C ILE A 111 13.34 8.05 4.80
N LEU A 112 12.76 9.18 5.24
CA LEU A 112 12.91 10.47 4.56
C LEU A 112 14.37 10.96 4.61
N LYS A 113 15.06 10.82 5.74
CA LYS A 113 16.50 11.15 5.88
C LYS A 113 17.37 10.32 4.94
N MET A 114 16.98 9.06 4.68
CA MET A 114 17.63 8.18 3.72
C MET A 114 17.23 8.43 2.26
N GLY A 115 16.47 9.50 1.96
CA GLY A 115 16.12 9.91 0.60
C GLY A 115 14.97 9.15 -0.05
N SER A 116 14.30 8.25 0.68
CA SER A 116 13.17 7.44 0.23
C SER A 116 11.84 8.00 0.75
N LEU A 117 10.72 7.59 0.17
CA LEU A 117 9.37 7.95 0.65
C LEU A 117 8.77 6.81 1.49
N PRO A 118 8.20 7.13 2.68
CA PRO A 118 7.48 6.13 3.47
C PRO A 118 6.09 5.86 2.88
N GLY A 119 5.75 4.59 2.79
CA GLY A 119 4.44 4.08 2.41
C GLY A 119 3.92 3.07 3.43
N ILE A 120 2.68 2.63 3.27
CA ILE A 120 2.01 1.75 4.23
C ILE A 120 1.09 0.73 3.55
N LYS A 121 1.18 -0.53 3.96
CA LYS A 121 0.20 -1.55 3.63
C LYS A 121 -1.07 -1.33 4.44
N VAL A 122 -2.20 -1.13 3.75
CA VAL A 122 -3.47 -0.77 4.41
C VAL A 122 -4.53 -1.86 4.33
N ASP A 123 -4.34 -2.91 3.55
CA ASP A 123 -5.22 -4.08 3.58
C ASP A 123 -5.03 -4.89 4.88
N THR A 124 -6.05 -5.62 5.28
CA THR A 124 -6.06 -6.51 6.46
C THR A 124 -5.88 -7.99 6.10
N GLY A 125 -5.49 -8.26 4.86
CA GLY A 125 -5.18 -9.59 4.35
C GLY A 125 -6.26 -10.21 3.48
N ALA A 126 -5.86 -11.21 2.70
CA ALA A 126 -6.72 -11.96 1.81
C ALA A 126 -7.45 -13.07 2.58
N LYS A 127 -8.78 -13.09 2.47
CA LYS A 127 -9.68 -14.08 3.06
C LYS A 127 -10.34 -14.93 1.98
N VAL A 128 -10.94 -16.05 2.36
CA VAL A 128 -11.74 -16.86 1.45
C VAL A 128 -12.94 -16.05 0.95
N LEU A 129 -13.13 -16.01 -0.36
CA LEU A 129 -14.28 -15.34 -0.96
C LEU A 129 -15.56 -16.13 -0.68
N ALA A 130 -16.52 -15.50 -0.01
CA ALA A 130 -17.82 -16.11 0.24
C ALA A 130 -18.49 -16.51 -1.09
N GLY A 131 -18.98 -17.73 -1.19
CA GLY A 131 -19.53 -18.31 -2.43
C GLY A 131 -18.49 -18.86 -3.41
N SER A 132 -17.18 -18.68 -3.16
CA SER A 132 -16.11 -19.29 -3.96
C SER A 132 -14.91 -19.69 -3.08
N PRO A 133 -14.93 -20.86 -2.42
CA PRO A 133 -13.97 -21.24 -1.39
C PRO A 133 -12.54 -21.44 -1.88
N LYS A 134 -12.32 -21.50 -3.18
CA LYS A 134 -10.99 -21.60 -3.80
C LYS A 134 -10.40 -20.24 -4.21
N GLU A 135 -11.14 -19.18 -4.04
CA GLU A 135 -10.74 -17.81 -4.40
C GLU A 135 -10.66 -16.92 -3.16
N LYS A 136 -10.02 -15.78 -3.30
CA LYS A 136 -9.82 -14.85 -2.20
C LYS A 136 -10.37 -13.47 -2.52
N ILE A 137 -10.78 -12.77 -1.46
CA ILE A 137 -11.06 -11.35 -1.40
C ILE A 137 -10.16 -10.69 -0.37
N THR A 138 -9.62 -9.54 -0.68
CA THR A 138 -8.83 -8.80 0.30
C THR A 138 -9.74 -7.85 1.07
N GLU A 139 -9.65 -7.92 2.39
CA GLU A 139 -10.41 -7.10 3.32
C GLU A 139 -9.62 -5.89 3.80
N GLY A 140 -10.30 -4.93 4.47
CA GLY A 140 -9.66 -3.76 5.06
C GLY A 140 -10.29 -2.42 4.66
N LEU A 141 -11.45 -2.41 3.98
CA LEU A 141 -12.17 -1.17 3.64
C LEU A 141 -12.87 -0.55 4.85
N ASP A 142 -13.27 -1.38 5.83
CA ASP A 142 -13.92 -0.89 7.03
C ASP A 142 -12.95 -0.07 7.87
N GLY A 143 -13.36 1.15 8.25
CA GLY A 143 -12.51 2.10 8.99
C GLY A 143 -11.27 2.57 8.22
N LEU A 144 -11.18 2.33 6.90
CA LEU A 144 -10.00 2.70 6.12
C LEU A 144 -9.77 4.21 6.09
N ARG A 145 -10.83 5.02 6.00
CA ARG A 145 -10.74 6.48 5.96
C ARG A 145 -10.04 7.06 7.19
N GLU A 146 -10.37 6.54 8.37
CA GLU A 146 -9.80 6.95 9.65
C GLU A 146 -8.33 6.53 9.74
N ARG A 147 -8.02 5.28 9.36
CA ARG A 147 -6.63 4.78 9.31
C ARG A 147 -5.75 5.56 8.34
N LEU A 148 -6.29 5.94 7.17
CA LEU A 148 -5.55 6.75 6.20
C LEU A 148 -5.19 8.13 6.75
N LYS A 149 -6.11 8.79 7.48
CA LYS A 149 -5.82 10.06 8.16
C LYS A 149 -4.70 9.91 9.20
N GLU A 150 -4.71 8.81 9.95
CA GLU A 150 -3.64 8.50 10.93
C GLU A 150 -2.30 8.29 10.21
N TYR A 151 -2.25 7.44 9.20
CA TYR A 151 -1.02 7.14 8.46
C TYR A 151 -0.44 8.36 7.73
N TYR A 152 -1.30 9.21 7.18
CA TYR A 152 -0.86 10.49 6.57
C TYR A 152 -0.18 11.37 7.61
N LYS A 153 -0.75 11.51 8.81
CA LYS A 153 -0.16 12.26 9.93
C LYS A 153 1.17 11.67 10.42
N LEU A 154 1.32 10.35 10.33
CA LEU A 154 2.58 9.66 10.64
C LEU A 154 3.64 9.82 9.54
N GLY A 155 3.29 10.41 8.40
CA GLY A 155 4.23 10.74 7.33
C GLY A 155 4.13 9.85 6.09
N ALA A 156 3.19 8.91 6.02
CA ALA A 156 2.98 8.10 4.82
C ALA A 156 2.66 8.98 3.60
N LYS A 157 3.26 8.66 2.46
CA LYS A 157 3.08 9.35 1.18
C LYS A 157 2.35 8.49 0.15
N PHE A 158 2.39 7.19 0.31
CA PHE A 158 1.71 6.23 -0.54
C PHE A 158 1.23 5.03 0.25
N THR A 159 0.36 4.25 -0.35
CA THR A 159 -0.21 3.06 0.27
C THR A 159 -0.14 1.88 -0.68
N LYS A 160 -0.28 0.66 -0.14
CA LYS A 160 -0.38 -0.57 -0.91
C LYS A 160 -1.60 -1.37 -0.49
N TRP A 161 -2.27 -1.95 -1.49
CA TRP A 161 -3.34 -2.94 -1.31
C TRP A 161 -3.16 -4.08 -2.30
N ARG A 162 -3.03 -5.29 -1.78
CA ARG A 162 -2.82 -6.50 -2.57
C ARG A 162 -4.14 -7.25 -2.79
N GLY A 163 -4.55 -7.42 -4.05
CA GLY A 163 -5.62 -8.31 -4.45
C GLY A 163 -5.04 -9.60 -5.03
N VAL A 164 -5.47 -10.78 -4.56
CA VAL A 164 -4.90 -12.06 -4.98
C VAL A 164 -5.84 -12.79 -5.92
N TYR A 165 -5.33 -13.23 -7.06
CA TYR A 165 -6.06 -13.98 -8.07
C TYR A 165 -5.36 -15.30 -8.37
N SER A 166 -6.11 -16.43 -8.27
CA SER A 166 -5.63 -17.73 -8.75
C SER A 166 -6.05 -17.93 -10.20
N ILE A 167 -5.13 -18.39 -11.05
CA ILE A 167 -5.40 -18.66 -12.46
C ILE A 167 -5.49 -20.18 -12.71
N SER A 168 -6.57 -20.60 -13.38
CA SER A 168 -6.77 -21.96 -13.86
C SER A 168 -7.78 -21.96 -15.01
N LYS A 169 -8.21 -23.16 -15.46
CA LYS A 169 -9.31 -23.27 -16.45
C LYS A 169 -10.63 -22.64 -15.98
N SER A 170 -10.87 -22.60 -14.66
CA SER A 170 -12.13 -22.13 -14.05
C SER A 170 -11.97 -20.86 -13.22
N PHE A 171 -10.76 -20.37 -13.02
CA PHE A 171 -10.44 -19.21 -12.19
C PHE A 171 -9.55 -18.21 -12.93
N PRO A 172 -9.67 -16.90 -12.65
CA PRO A 172 -10.61 -16.32 -11.67
C PRO A 172 -12.06 -16.33 -12.19
N SER A 173 -13.01 -16.53 -11.26
CA SER A 173 -14.43 -16.38 -11.55
C SER A 173 -14.79 -14.90 -11.75
N LYS A 174 -15.92 -14.64 -12.44
CA LYS A 174 -16.46 -13.28 -12.58
C LYS A 174 -16.72 -12.63 -11.21
N LEU A 175 -17.16 -13.41 -10.21
CA LEU A 175 -17.37 -12.93 -8.84
C LEU A 175 -16.06 -12.43 -8.23
N SER A 176 -14.98 -13.20 -8.30
CA SER A 176 -13.67 -12.82 -7.77
C SER A 176 -13.12 -11.55 -8.43
N VAL A 177 -13.17 -11.50 -9.76
CA VAL A 177 -12.70 -10.32 -10.52
C VAL A 177 -13.48 -9.07 -10.14
N GLN A 178 -14.82 -9.13 -10.12
CA GLN A 178 -15.65 -7.98 -9.82
C GLN A 178 -15.48 -7.51 -8.37
N SER A 179 -15.47 -8.43 -7.40
CA SER A 179 -15.33 -8.10 -5.98
C SER A 179 -14.00 -7.44 -5.68
N ASN A 180 -12.89 -8.01 -6.16
CA ASN A 180 -11.56 -7.43 -5.94
C ASN A 180 -11.39 -6.11 -6.72
N ALA A 181 -11.87 -6.00 -7.96
CA ALA A 181 -11.81 -4.75 -8.71
C ALA A 181 -12.60 -3.63 -8.03
N HIS A 182 -13.78 -3.95 -7.45
CA HIS A 182 -14.56 -2.99 -6.68
C HIS A 182 -13.81 -2.55 -5.41
N ALA A 183 -13.24 -3.49 -4.66
CA ALA A 183 -12.45 -3.18 -3.47
C ALA A 183 -11.25 -2.29 -3.80
N LEU A 184 -10.49 -2.62 -4.84
CA LEU A 184 -9.35 -1.84 -5.30
C LEU A 184 -9.74 -0.43 -5.76
N ALA A 185 -10.88 -0.28 -6.43
CA ALA A 185 -11.37 1.03 -6.86
C ALA A 185 -11.76 1.93 -5.66
N ARG A 186 -12.48 1.36 -4.67
CA ARG A 186 -12.85 2.08 -3.45
C ARG A 186 -11.62 2.46 -2.62
N TYR A 187 -10.70 1.53 -2.44
CA TYR A 187 -9.42 1.77 -1.79
C TYR A 187 -8.68 2.94 -2.43
N SER A 188 -8.51 2.91 -3.76
CA SER A 188 -7.77 3.95 -4.48
C SER A 188 -8.39 5.33 -4.31
N ALA A 189 -9.73 5.44 -4.38
CA ALA A 189 -10.42 6.70 -4.19
C ALA A 189 -10.22 7.27 -2.77
N LEU A 190 -10.30 6.43 -1.73
CA LEU A 190 -10.08 6.83 -0.34
C LEU A 190 -8.64 7.29 -0.09
N VAL A 191 -7.68 6.62 -0.69
CA VAL A 191 -6.26 6.97 -0.58
C VAL A 191 -5.98 8.32 -1.22
N GLN A 192 -6.49 8.55 -2.43
CA GLN A 192 -6.34 9.84 -3.13
C GLN A 192 -7.03 10.98 -2.37
N GLU A 193 -8.20 10.74 -1.81
CA GLU A 193 -8.89 11.69 -0.92
C GLU A 193 -8.03 12.08 0.29
N SER A 194 -7.16 11.18 0.74
CA SER A 194 -6.24 11.40 1.85
C SER A 194 -4.87 11.96 1.43
N ASN A 195 -4.74 12.47 0.19
CA ASN A 195 -3.50 13.01 -0.39
C ASN A 195 -2.32 12.03 -0.40
N MET A 196 -2.59 10.74 -0.63
CA MET A 196 -1.59 9.70 -0.79
C MET A 196 -1.74 8.99 -2.15
N VAL A 197 -0.65 8.40 -2.63
CA VAL A 197 -0.64 7.63 -3.87
C VAL A 197 -1.02 6.17 -3.60
N PRO A 198 -2.07 5.61 -4.26
CA PRO A 198 -2.41 4.20 -4.11
C PRO A 198 -1.55 3.31 -5.02
N ILE A 199 -0.90 2.30 -4.46
CA ILE A 199 -0.38 1.17 -5.22
C ILE A 199 -1.44 0.08 -5.28
N VAL A 200 -1.93 -0.18 -6.48
CA VAL A 200 -2.91 -1.23 -6.78
C VAL A 200 -2.14 -2.47 -7.21
N GLU A 201 -2.11 -3.50 -6.36
CA GLU A 201 -1.34 -4.72 -6.59
C GLU A 201 -2.26 -5.92 -6.85
N PRO A 202 -2.68 -6.14 -8.11
CA PRO A 202 -3.37 -7.38 -8.50
C PRO A 202 -2.32 -8.48 -8.67
N GLU A 203 -2.14 -9.31 -7.65
CA GLU A 203 -1.20 -10.42 -7.70
C GLU A 203 -1.86 -11.67 -8.29
N VAL A 204 -1.21 -12.21 -9.28
CA VAL A 204 -1.62 -13.43 -9.99
C VAL A 204 -0.75 -14.61 -9.54
N LEU A 205 -1.40 -15.69 -9.08
CA LEU A 205 -0.78 -16.92 -8.57
C LEU A 205 -1.17 -18.13 -9.43
#